data_9224dea734a727bfa0e9e515964cb824
#
_entry.id   9224dea734a727bfa0e9e515964cb824
#
_cell.length_a   1.000
_cell.length_b   1.000
_cell.length_c   1.000
_cell.angle_alpha   90.00
_cell.angle_beta   90.00
_cell.angle_gamma   90.00
#
_symmetry.space_group_name_H-M   'P 1'
#
loop_
_entity.id
_entity.type
_entity.pdbx_description
1 polymer ?
#
loop_
_entity_poly.entity_id
_entity_poly.type
_entity_poly.pdbx_seq_one_letter_code
_entity_poly.pdbx_strand_id
1 'polypeptide(L)'
;MDSFKTLQERKETIKLFMEYGVPGEFAEQAAALLDKFETDIIGLNLFHNFYSCLPEGTEDAIQKLLLLARKQGVFLLCASSFSGINYLYLVNNEGAVLLGTLTEGLPDRELLDFFGFKDNESFLALGKDLSCLEEYEISPVDRSLCPACQAGVGEYHILGCPVEVCPWCSGQLTRCNCRFTRLDVENIDRESQIEKLQERLDAAGRIPYAKEHSPGYLSDDVSDDNSEE
;
A
#
# COMPACT_ATOMS: atom_id res chain seq x y z
N MET A 1 -4.44 11.52 15.63
CA MET A 1 -3.34 11.47 16.60
C MET A 1 -2.84 10.04 16.84
N ASP A 2 -3.69 9.02 16.67
CA ASP A 2 -3.31 7.61 16.88
C ASP A 2 -2.42 7.00 15.78
N SER A 3 -2.59 7.43 14.53
CA SER A 3 -1.84 6.86 13.39
C SER A 3 -0.33 7.10 13.47
N PHE A 4 0.10 8.29 13.87
CA PHE A 4 1.53 8.63 13.99
C PHE A 4 2.22 7.85 15.10
N LYS A 5 1.52 7.64 16.23
CA LYS A 5 2.02 6.82 17.34
C LYS A 5 2.21 5.37 16.91
N THR A 6 1.29 4.85 16.10
CA THR A 6 1.38 3.49 15.55
C THR A 6 2.57 3.33 14.59
N LEU A 7 2.89 4.33 13.76
CA LEU A 7 4.05 4.30 12.86
C LEU A 7 5.37 4.32 13.65
N GLN A 8 5.46 5.14 14.68
CA GLN A 8 6.64 5.22 15.53
C GLN A 8 6.86 3.90 16.30
N GLU A 9 5.81 3.31 16.88
CA GLU A 9 5.89 2.02 17.54
C GLU A 9 6.33 0.90 16.58
N ARG A 10 5.85 0.93 15.35
CA ARG A 10 6.28 -0.01 14.30
C ARG A 10 7.74 0.17 13.93
N LYS A 11 8.20 1.41 13.74
CA LYS A 11 9.61 1.72 13.48
C LYS A 11 10.53 1.21 14.58
N GLU A 12 10.17 1.42 15.85
CA GLU A 12 10.96 0.91 16.97
C GLU A 12 11.00 -0.63 17.00
N THR A 13 9.90 -1.30 16.67
CA THR A 13 9.87 -2.76 16.54
C THR A 13 10.79 -3.25 15.42
N ILE A 14 10.80 -2.56 14.28
CA ILE A 14 11.70 -2.89 13.16
C ILE A 14 13.16 -2.76 13.60
N LYS A 15 13.52 -1.69 14.32
CA LYS A 15 14.88 -1.49 14.82
C LYS A 15 15.34 -2.64 15.72
N LEU A 16 14.45 -3.15 16.58
CA LEU A 16 14.77 -4.32 17.40
C LEU A 16 15.10 -5.57 16.56
N PHE A 17 14.35 -5.83 15.48
CA PHE A 17 14.68 -6.93 14.58
C PHE A 17 16.00 -6.69 13.83
N MET A 18 16.27 -5.45 13.45
CA MET A 18 17.51 -5.07 12.75
C MET A 18 18.76 -5.29 13.62
N GLU A 19 18.68 -5.14 14.93
CA GLU A 19 19.80 -5.41 15.86
C GLU A 19 20.35 -6.84 15.73
N TYR A 20 19.50 -7.79 15.33
CA TYR A 20 19.85 -9.21 15.20
C TYR A 20 19.97 -9.68 13.75
N GLY A 21 19.35 -8.97 12.81
CA GLY A 21 19.26 -9.41 11.42
C GLY A 21 20.13 -8.64 10.43
N VAL A 22 20.72 -7.49 10.83
CA VAL A 22 21.51 -6.65 9.92
C VAL A 22 23.01 -6.86 10.19
N PRO A 23 23.82 -7.20 9.13
CA PRO A 23 25.27 -7.24 9.27
C PRO A 23 25.81 -5.89 9.74
N GLY A 24 26.75 -5.91 10.71
CA GLY A 24 27.27 -4.68 11.32
C GLY A 24 27.85 -3.67 10.31
N GLU A 25 28.40 -4.15 9.20
CA GLU A 25 28.92 -3.31 8.11
C GLU A 25 27.85 -2.52 7.35
N PHE A 26 26.58 -2.97 7.38
CA PHE A 26 25.43 -2.31 6.73
C PHE A 26 24.50 -1.61 7.70
N ALA A 27 24.78 -1.66 9.00
CA ALA A 27 23.86 -1.17 10.04
C ALA A 27 23.49 0.32 9.87
N GLU A 28 24.48 1.16 9.54
CA GLU A 28 24.28 2.60 9.34
C GLU A 28 23.41 2.88 8.09
N GLN A 29 23.68 2.20 6.97
CA GLN A 29 22.92 2.38 5.73
C GLN A 29 21.47 1.87 5.89
N ALA A 30 21.29 0.71 6.52
CA ALA A 30 19.97 0.14 6.78
C ALA A 30 19.14 1.02 7.71
N ALA A 31 19.75 1.60 8.76
CA ALA A 31 19.08 2.53 9.66
C ALA A 31 18.69 3.83 8.94
N ALA A 32 19.58 4.38 8.12
CA ALA A 32 19.29 5.59 7.32
C ALA A 32 18.16 5.35 6.33
N LEU A 33 18.11 4.15 5.70
CA LEU A 33 17.02 3.79 4.81
C LEU A 33 15.69 3.68 5.58
N LEU A 34 15.65 3.02 6.73
CA LEU A 34 14.46 2.95 7.57
C LEU A 34 13.98 4.33 8.00
N ASP A 35 14.90 5.23 8.38
CA ASP A 35 14.56 6.60 8.78
C ASP A 35 13.93 7.41 7.62
N LYS A 36 14.36 7.17 6.37
CA LYS A 36 13.73 7.76 5.16
C LYS A 36 12.24 7.41 5.10
N PHE A 37 11.81 6.23 5.58
CA PHE A 37 10.44 5.74 5.51
C PHE A 37 9.63 5.87 6.81
N GLU A 38 10.08 6.66 7.79
CA GLU A 38 9.46 6.75 9.12
C GLU A 38 7.99 7.19 9.14
N THR A 39 7.54 7.91 8.11
CA THR A 39 6.16 8.39 7.97
C THR A 39 5.35 7.58 6.94
N ASP A 40 5.97 6.58 6.30
CA ASP A 40 5.33 5.80 5.25
C ASP A 40 4.95 4.40 5.71
N ILE A 41 3.64 4.15 5.83
CA ILE A 41 3.11 2.86 6.28
C ILE A 41 3.47 1.70 5.33
N ILE A 42 3.58 1.97 4.03
CA ILE A 42 3.90 0.96 3.02
C ILE A 42 5.34 0.47 3.20
N GLY A 43 6.30 1.39 3.24
CA GLY A 43 7.69 1.05 3.52
C GLY A 43 7.87 0.36 4.88
N LEU A 44 7.26 0.91 5.95
CA LEU A 44 7.33 0.30 7.28
C LEU A 44 6.73 -1.11 7.34
N ASN A 45 5.63 -1.37 6.62
CA ASN A 45 5.06 -2.72 6.53
C ASN A 45 6.03 -3.70 5.87
N LEU A 46 6.68 -3.28 4.78
CA LEU A 46 7.67 -4.11 4.11
C LEU A 46 8.88 -4.37 5.00
N PHE A 47 9.48 -3.34 5.60
CA PHE A 47 10.63 -3.51 6.51
C PHE A 47 10.29 -4.42 7.69
N HIS A 48 9.10 -4.24 8.29
CA HIS A 48 8.65 -5.09 9.38
C HIS A 48 8.58 -6.56 8.96
N ASN A 49 7.95 -6.86 7.81
CA ASN A 49 7.86 -8.23 7.33
C ASN A 49 9.24 -8.81 7.01
N PHE A 50 10.09 -8.06 6.30
CA PHE A 50 11.43 -8.50 5.94
C PHE A 50 12.25 -8.90 7.17
N TYR A 51 12.44 -7.97 8.11
CA TYR A 51 13.30 -8.22 9.26
C TYR A 51 12.71 -9.19 10.29
N SER A 52 11.38 -9.27 10.42
CA SER A 52 10.73 -10.25 11.30
C SER A 52 10.73 -11.67 10.74
N CYS A 53 10.88 -11.83 9.43
CA CYS A 53 10.86 -13.13 8.75
C CYS A 53 12.24 -13.65 8.35
N LEU A 54 13.32 -12.94 8.65
CA LEU A 54 14.67 -13.45 8.41
C LEU A 54 14.87 -14.75 9.19
N PRO A 55 15.38 -15.82 8.52
CA PRO A 55 15.66 -17.07 9.21
C PRO A 55 16.69 -16.88 10.32
N GLU A 56 16.57 -17.64 11.40
CA GLU A 56 17.52 -17.59 12.52
C GLU A 56 18.95 -17.86 12.03
N GLY A 57 19.87 -16.98 12.39
CA GLY A 57 21.27 -17.03 11.96
C GLY A 57 21.54 -16.52 10.53
N THR A 58 20.52 -15.97 9.86
CA THR A 58 20.70 -15.28 8.58
C THR A 58 20.75 -13.78 8.83
N GLU A 59 21.79 -13.14 8.30
CA GLU A 59 21.94 -11.69 8.32
C GLU A 59 21.79 -11.15 6.90
N ASP A 60 20.91 -10.17 6.70
CA ASP A 60 20.77 -9.43 5.45
C ASP A 60 20.15 -8.05 5.73
N ALA A 61 20.28 -7.13 4.80
CA ALA A 61 19.70 -5.81 4.94
C ALA A 61 19.18 -5.30 3.60
N ILE A 62 18.05 -4.60 3.65
CA ILE A 62 17.50 -3.93 2.47
C ILE A 62 18.39 -2.73 2.13
N GLN A 63 18.81 -2.68 0.88
CA GLN A 63 19.60 -1.60 0.30
C GLN A 63 18.71 -0.53 -0.34
N LYS A 64 17.64 -0.94 -1.03
CA LYS A 64 16.70 -0.05 -1.71
C LYS A 64 15.35 -0.74 -1.94
N LEU A 65 14.32 0.06 -2.09
CA LEU A 65 12.99 -0.35 -2.52
C LEU A 65 12.72 0.16 -3.93
N LEU A 66 12.24 -0.72 -4.82
CA LEU A 66 11.88 -0.38 -6.19
C LEU A 66 10.38 -0.60 -6.38
N LEU A 67 9.72 0.33 -7.08
CA LEU A 67 8.31 0.22 -7.43
C LEU A 67 8.19 -0.53 -8.76
N LEU A 68 7.55 -1.70 -8.75
CA LEU A 68 7.27 -2.50 -9.94
C LEU A 68 5.89 -2.17 -10.52
N ALA A 69 4.89 -2.07 -9.64
CA ALA A 69 3.52 -1.69 -10.02
C ALA A 69 2.74 -1.20 -8.79
N ARG A 70 1.69 -0.44 -9.06
CA ARG A 70 0.72 0.00 -8.05
C ARG A 70 -0.67 -0.01 -8.66
N LYS A 71 -1.64 -0.52 -7.90
CA LYS A 71 -3.06 -0.46 -8.28
C LYS A 71 -3.95 -0.56 -7.04
N GLN A 72 -4.94 0.32 -6.95
CA GLN A 72 -5.96 0.31 -5.89
C GLN A 72 -5.37 0.27 -4.46
N GLY A 73 -4.28 1.00 -4.21
CA GLY A 73 -3.63 1.03 -2.91
C GLY A 73 -2.81 -0.21 -2.56
N VAL A 74 -2.64 -1.13 -3.51
CA VAL A 74 -1.74 -2.29 -3.41
C VAL A 74 -0.49 -1.99 -4.21
N PHE A 75 0.66 -2.20 -3.59
CA PHE A 75 1.99 -1.97 -4.15
C PHE A 75 2.70 -3.29 -4.39
N LEU A 76 3.22 -3.48 -5.58
CA LEU A 76 4.18 -4.54 -5.88
C LEU A 76 5.57 -3.92 -5.82
N LEU A 77 6.31 -4.24 -4.77
CA LEU A 77 7.62 -3.69 -4.49
C LEU A 77 8.70 -4.77 -4.63
N CYS A 78 9.86 -4.35 -5.07
CA CYS A 78 11.08 -5.17 -5.02
C CYS A 78 12.02 -4.59 -3.96
N ALA A 79 12.31 -5.38 -2.93
CA ALA A 79 13.33 -5.07 -1.95
C ALA A 79 14.66 -5.67 -2.39
N SER A 80 15.58 -4.83 -2.86
CA SER A 80 16.94 -5.24 -3.15
C SER A 80 17.77 -5.25 -1.88
N SER A 81 18.39 -6.36 -1.56
CA SER A 81 19.24 -6.52 -0.38
C SER A 81 20.74 -6.39 -0.68
N PHE A 82 21.53 -6.18 0.37
CA PHE A 82 22.99 -6.14 0.26
C PHE A 82 23.59 -7.50 -0.13
N SER A 83 22.89 -8.61 0.14
CA SER A 83 23.29 -9.93 -0.36
C SER A 83 23.09 -10.11 -1.87
N GLY A 84 22.48 -9.13 -2.55
CA GLY A 84 22.18 -9.16 -3.98
C GLY A 84 20.90 -9.88 -4.33
N ILE A 85 20.09 -10.28 -3.35
CA ILE A 85 18.79 -10.90 -3.57
C ILE A 85 17.73 -9.79 -3.75
N ASN A 86 16.83 -10.00 -4.70
CA ASN A 86 15.75 -9.10 -5.00
C ASN A 86 14.43 -9.76 -4.61
N TYR A 87 13.91 -9.41 -3.44
CA TYR A 87 12.68 -9.98 -2.89
C TYR A 87 11.44 -9.26 -3.42
N LEU A 88 10.42 -10.00 -3.83
CA LEU A 88 9.13 -9.47 -4.25
C LEU A 88 8.15 -9.40 -3.09
N TYR A 89 7.54 -8.25 -2.90
CA TYR A 89 6.56 -7.99 -1.88
C TYR A 89 5.27 -7.42 -2.45
N LEU A 90 4.15 -7.97 -1.99
CA LEU A 90 2.85 -7.34 -2.11
C LEU A 90 2.58 -6.56 -0.82
N VAL A 91 2.35 -5.25 -0.92
CA VAL A 91 2.24 -4.38 0.25
C VAL A 91 1.01 -3.49 0.14
N ASN A 92 0.30 -3.32 1.24
CA ASN A 92 -0.76 -2.36 1.39
C ASN A 92 -0.68 -1.68 2.77
N ASN A 93 -1.67 -0.87 3.13
CA ASN A 93 -1.72 -0.19 4.44
C ASN A 93 -1.92 -1.13 5.64
N GLU A 94 -2.34 -2.37 5.42
CA GLU A 94 -2.56 -3.36 6.48
C GLU A 94 -1.30 -4.18 6.77
N GLY A 95 -0.48 -4.47 5.74
CA GLY A 95 0.72 -5.27 5.89
C GLY A 95 1.48 -5.52 4.60
N ALA A 96 2.44 -6.43 4.69
CA ALA A 96 3.25 -6.89 3.57
C ALA A 96 3.29 -8.42 3.53
N VAL A 97 3.34 -8.98 2.33
CA VAL A 97 3.46 -10.42 2.07
C VAL A 97 4.62 -10.64 1.12
N LEU A 98 5.57 -11.51 1.52
CA LEU A 98 6.65 -11.97 0.65
C LEU A 98 6.07 -12.93 -0.41
N LEU A 99 6.29 -12.62 -1.68
CA LEU A 99 5.85 -13.47 -2.81
C LEU A 99 6.94 -14.43 -3.29
N GLY A 100 8.20 -14.13 -3.01
CA GLY A 100 9.37 -14.87 -3.49
C GLY A 100 10.48 -13.92 -3.95
N THR A 101 11.26 -14.33 -4.94
CA THR A 101 12.30 -13.49 -5.53
C THR A 101 11.92 -13.01 -6.93
N LEU A 102 12.49 -11.88 -7.34
CA LEU A 102 12.24 -11.33 -8.68
C LEU A 102 12.59 -12.31 -9.80
N THR A 103 13.58 -13.18 -9.59
CA THR A 103 14.00 -14.20 -10.56
C THR A 103 13.03 -15.35 -10.71
N GLU A 104 12.19 -15.61 -9.70
CA GLU A 104 11.12 -16.61 -9.73
C GLU A 104 9.86 -16.07 -10.44
N GLY A 105 9.72 -14.74 -10.48
CA GLY A 105 8.56 -14.08 -11.03
C GLY A 105 7.38 -14.04 -10.07
N LEU A 106 6.20 -13.69 -10.60
CA LEU A 106 4.97 -13.70 -9.82
C LEU A 106 4.38 -15.12 -9.78
N PRO A 107 4.05 -15.61 -8.57
CA PRO A 107 3.60 -17.00 -8.38
C PRO A 107 2.20 -17.25 -8.94
N ASP A 108 1.42 -16.19 -9.12
CA ASP A 108 0.00 -16.29 -9.38
C ASP A 108 -0.42 -15.48 -10.60
N ARG A 109 -1.25 -16.11 -11.45
CA ARG A 109 -1.80 -15.45 -12.63
C ARG A 109 -2.76 -14.31 -12.27
N GLU A 110 -3.48 -14.43 -11.17
CA GLU A 110 -4.39 -13.39 -10.70
C GLU A 110 -3.65 -12.10 -10.38
N LEU A 111 -2.44 -12.19 -9.82
CA LEU A 111 -1.58 -11.03 -9.56
C LEU A 111 -1.08 -10.38 -10.85
N LEU A 112 -0.72 -11.19 -11.86
CA LEU A 112 -0.35 -10.67 -13.18
C LEU A 112 -1.51 -9.88 -13.80
N ASP A 113 -2.69 -10.47 -13.82
CA ASP A 113 -3.91 -9.84 -14.37
C ASP A 113 -4.30 -8.60 -13.56
N PHE A 114 -4.18 -8.64 -12.22
CA PHE A 114 -4.46 -7.50 -11.36
C PHE A 114 -3.58 -6.29 -11.69
N PHE A 115 -2.27 -6.48 -11.82
CA PHE A 115 -1.34 -5.40 -12.14
C PHE A 115 -1.24 -5.09 -13.65
N GLY A 116 -1.93 -5.86 -14.50
CA GLY A 116 -1.97 -5.64 -15.95
C GLY A 116 -0.75 -6.19 -16.70
N PHE A 117 -0.02 -7.13 -16.10
CA PHE A 117 1.05 -7.84 -16.81
C PHE A 117 0.46 -8.93 -17.70
N LYS A 118 0.96 -9.01 -18.93
CA LYS A 118 0.47 -9.98 -19.92
C LYS A 118 0.73 -11.43 -19.49
N ASP A 119 1.94 -11.67 -19.01
CA ASP A 119 2.45 -12.99 -18.61
C ASP A 119 3.69 -12.84 -17.73
N ASN A 120 4.13 -13.94 -17.11
CA ASN A 120 5.29 -13.94 -16.25
C ASN A 120 6.61 -13.66 -17.00
N GLU A 121 6.68 -13.96 -18.29
CA GLU A 121 7.87 -13.66 -19.12
C GLU A 121 8.04 -12.14 -19.28
N SER A 122 6.95 -11.42 -19.56
CA SER A 122 6.96 -9.95 -19.63
C SER A 122 7.28 -9.31 -18.27
N PHE A 123 6.81 -9.89 -17.17
CA PHE A 123 7.15 -9.44 -15.83
C PHE A 123 8.64 -9.66 -15.52
N LEU A 124 9.17 -10.85 -15.79
CA LEU A 124 10.59 -11.17 -15.58
C LEU A 124 11.53 -10.31 -16.44
N ALA A 125 11.04 -9.82 -17.59
CA ALA A 125 11.80 -8.90 -18.41
C ALA A 125 12.11 -7.56 -17.71
N LEU A 126 11.26 -7.11 -16.78
CA LEU A 126 11.51 -5.93 -15.95
C LEU A 126 12.72 -6.12 -15.02
N GLY A 127 12.90 -7.35 -14.52
CA GLY A 127 13.99 -7.68 -13.61
C GLY A 127 15.37 -7.78 -14.26
N LYS A 128 15.45 -7.72 -15.60
CA LYS A 128 16.75 -7.81 -16.31
C LYS A 128 17.61 -6.56 -16.14
N ASP A 129 16.98 -5.42 -15.93
CA ASP A 129 17.70 -4.16 -15.70
C ASP A 129 16.99 -3.36 -14.59
N LEU A 130 17.44 -3.58 -13.37
CA LEU A 130 16.92 -2.90 -12.19
C LEU A 130 17.21 -1.39 -12.18
N SER A 131 18.15 -0.93 -13.00
CA SER A 131 18.48 0.50 -13.08
C SER A 131 17.40 1.31 -13.81
N CYS A 132 16.55 0.64 -14.58
CA CYS A 132 15.40 1.26 -15.27
C CYS A 132 14.15 1.34 -14.39
N LEU A 133 14.15 0.69 -13.23
CA LEU A 133 13.02 0.73 -12.29
C LEU A 133 13.10 1.97 -11.41
N GLU A 134 11.94 2.57 -11.15
CA GLU A 134 11.84 3.70 -10.23
C GLU A 134 12.08 3.24 -8.79
N GLU A 135 12.90 4.00 -8.05
CA GLU A 135 12.95 3.81 -6.61
C GLU A 135 11.59 4.17 -6.01
N TYR A 136 11.14 3.35 -5.07
CA TYR A 136 9.94 3.68 -4.30
C TYR A 136 10.26 4.87 -3.40
N GLU A 137 9.66 6.00 -3.72
CA GLU A 137 9.80 7.23 -2.95
C GLU A 137 8.52 7.54 -2.18
N ILE A 138 8.71 8.11 -0.99
CA ILE A 138 7.60 8.67 -0.22
C ILE A 138 7.13 9.92 -0.95
N SER A 139 5.96 9.84 -1.56
CA SER A 139 5.36 11.04 -2.13
C SER A 139 4.88 11.96 -0.99
N PRO A 140 5.39 13.20 -0.88
CA PRO A 140 4.87 14.15 0.08
C PRO A 140 3.41 14.41 -0.28
N VAL A 141 2.49 13.96 0.58
CA VAL A 141 1.02 14.11 0.49
C VAL A 141 0.54 14.24 -0.96
N ASP A 142 0.67 13.14 -1.72
CA ASP A 142 0.11 13.12 -3.07
C ASP A 142 -1.41 13.20 -2.95
N ARG A 143 -1.95 14.40 -3.15
CA ARG A 143 -3.40 14.67 -3.13
C ARG A 143 -4.16 13.87 -4.20
N SER A 144 -3.46 13.21 -5.12
CA SER A 144 -4.05 12.28 -6.08
C SER A 144 -4.31 10.89 -5.48
N LEU A 145 -3.85 10.64 -4.26
CA LEU A 145 -4.03 9.38 -3.55
C LEU A 145 -4.99 9.53 -2.37
N CYS A 146 -5.76 8.48 -2.14
CA CYS A 146 -6.57 8.38 -0.93
C CYS A 146 -5.68 8.38 0.32
N PRO A 147 -5.89 9.27 1.29
CA PRO A 147 -5.01 9.36 2.47
C PRO A 147 -5.09 8.15 3.39
N ALA A 148 -6.14 7.30 3.23
CA ALA A 148 -6.34 6.12 4.08
C ALA A 148 -5.85 4.83 3.44
N CYS A 149 -6.12 4.60 2.13
CA CYS A 149 -5.79 3.33 1.48
C CYS A 149 -4.87 3.50 0.25
N GLN A 150 -4.43 4.71 -0.05
CA GLN A 150 -3.51 5.00 -1.16
C GLN A 150 -4.07 4.68 -2.57
N ALA A 151 -5.39 4.48 -2.71
CA ALA A 151 -6.02 4.36 -4.03
C ALA A 151 -5.87 5.67 -4.80
N GLY A 152 -5.53 5.60 -6.09
CA GLY A 152 -5.41 6.75 -6.98
C GLY A 152 -6.77 7.30 -7.41
N VAL A 153 -6.79 8.55 -7.90
CA VAL A 153 -8.00 9.13 -8.49
C VAL A 153 -8.50 8.24 -9.63
N GLY A 154 -9.77 7.87 -9.59
CA GLY A 154 -10.41 6.96 -10.54
C GLY A 154 -10.25 5.47 -10.19
N GLU A 155 -9.46 5.11 -9.19
CA GLU A 155 -9.36 3.74 -8.67
C GLU A 155 -10.38 3.48 -7.57
N TYR A 156 -10.79 2.25 -7.40
CA TYR A 156 -11.62 1.85 -6.28
C TYR A 156 -10.79 1.75 -5.01
N HIS A 157 -11.40 2.14 -3.89
CA HIS A 157 -10.81 1.97 -2.57
C HIS A 157 -10.63 0.49 -2.21
N ILE A 158 -9.69 0.18 -1.32
CA ILE A 158 -9.74 -1.09 -0.59
C ILE A 158 -11.06 -1.14 0.18
N LEU A 159 -11.73 -2.28 0.16
CA LEU A 159 -13.02 -2.43 0.85
C LEU A 159 -12.84 -2.18 2.36
N GLY A 160 -13.71 -1.33 2.91
CA GLY A 160 -13.60 -0.90 4.30
C GLY A 160 -12.77 0.38 4.52
N CYS A 161 -12.28 0.99 3.45
CA CYS A 161 -11.64 2.31 3.55
C CYS A 161 -12.59 3.35 4.16
N PRO A 162 -12.16 4.11 5.18
CA PRO A 162 -13.01 5.12 5.81
C PRO A 162 -13.38 6.30 4.90
N VAL A 163 -12.66 6.47 3.78
CA VAL A 163 -12.93 7.52 2.78
C VAL A 163 -13.92 7.07 1.71
N GLU A 164 -14.17 5.76 1.59
CA GLU A 164 -15.03 5.20 0.56
C GLU A 164 -16.47 5.71 0.67
N VAL A 165 -16.99 6.23 -0.44
CA VAL A 165 -18.35 6.76 -0.55
C VAL A 165 -19.33 5.63 -0.87
N CYS A 166 -20.42 5.57 -0.11
CA CYS A 166 -21.48 4.59 -0.28
C CYS A 166 -22.33 4.92 -1.53
N PRO A 167 -22.47 4.01 -2.50
CA PRO A 167 -23.24 4.26 -3.72
C PRO A 167 -24.77 4.35 -3.47
N TRP A 168 -25.26 3.91 -2.30
CA TRP A 168 -26.69 3.92 -1.99
C TRP A 168 -27.16 5.17 -1.25
N CYS A 169 -26.29 5.82 -0.48
CA CYS A 169 -26.70 6.99 0.32
C CYS A 169 -25.74 8.17 0.24
N SER A 170 -24.66 8.05 -0.54
CA SER A 170 -23.60 9.07 -0.71
C SER A 170 -22.87 9.47 0.59
N GLY A 171 -23.12 8.77 1.69
CA GLY A 171 -22.34 8.90 2.92
C GLY A 171 -21.12 8.00 2.92
N GLN A 172 -20.31 8.01 4.00
CA GLN A 172 -19.19 7.10 4.15
C GLN A 172 -19.68 5.65 4.30
N LEU A 173 -19.15 4.75 3.47
CA LEU A 173 -19.57 3.34 3.45
C LEU A 173 -19.37 2.65 4.81
N THR A 174 -18.30 2.98 5.52
CA THR A 174 -17.98 2.41 6.83
C THR A 174 -18.86 2.92 7.96
N ARG A 175 -19.50 4.08 7.79
CA ARG A 175 -20.34 4.71 8.81
C ARG A 175 -21.85 4.56 8.58
N CYS A 176 -22.26 4.20 7.36
CA CYS A 176 -23.66 3.99 7.06
C CYS A 176 -24.10 2.53 7.30
N ASN A 177 -25.41 2.33 7.47
CA ASN A 177 -26.00 1.00 7.65
C ASN A 177 -26.35 0.31 6.33
N CYS A 178 -26.15 0.95 5.17
CA CYS A 178 -26.55 0.40 3.87
C CYS A 178 -25.96 -0.98 3.61
N ARG A 179 -24.68 -1.22 3.97
CA ARG A 179 -24.00 -2.49 3.81
C ARG A 179 -24.72 -3.63 4.54
N PHE A 180 -25.19 -3.40 5.76
CA PHE A 180 -25.91 -4.39 6.55
C PHE A 180 -27.32 -4.63 5.99
N THR A 181 -28.02 -3.56 5.66
CA THR A 181 -29.38 -3.63 5.07
C THR A 181 -29.36 -4.34 3.72
N ARG A 182 -28.35 -4.10 2.88
CA ARG A 182 -28.24 -4.72 1.55
C ARG A 182 -27.86 -6.20 1.58
N LEU A 183 -27.19 -6.64 2.63
CA LEU A 183 -26.84 -8.04 2.86
C LEU A 183 -27.87 -8.78 3.71
N ASP A 184 -28.82 -8.07 4.32
CA ASP A 184 -29.78 -8.61 5.29
C ASP A 184 -29.07 -9.31 6.47
N VAL A 185 -28.09 -8.60 7.06
CA VAL A 185 -27.29 -9.10 8.19
C VAL A 185 -27.12 -8.00 9.24
N GLU A 186 -26.90 -8.41 10.49
CA GLU A 186 -26.57 -7.48 11.57
C GLU A 186 -25.06 -7.15 11.61
N ASN A 187 -24.21 -8.14 11.23
CA ASN A 187 -22.77 -8.03 11.22
C ASN A 187 -22.19 -8.67 9.95
N ILE A 188 -21.01 -8.17 9.53
CA ILE A 188 -20.20 -8.76 8.44
C ILE A 188 -18.97 -9.35 9.12
N ASP A 189 -18.97 -10.65 9.33
CA ASP A 189 -17.94 -11.41 10.05
C ASP A 189 -17.42 -12.64 9.26
N ARG A 190 -17.96 -12.86 8.04
CA ARG A 190 -17.61 -13.99 7.18
C ARG A 190 -17.09 -13.51 5.84
N GLU A 191 -16.10 -14.19 5.31
CA GLU A 191 -15.53 -13.92 4.00
C GLU A 191 -16.59 -13.90 2.89
N SER A 192 -17.50 -14.89 2.89
CA SER A 192 -18.61 -14.94 1.93
C SER A 192 -19.58 -13.76 1.98
N GLN A 193 -19.64 -13.03 3.10
CA GLN A 193 -20.43 -11.80 3.23
C GLN A 193 -19.65 -10.61 2.65
N ILE A 194 -18.32 -10.62 2.79
CA ILE A 194 -17.43 -9.61 2.20
C ILE A 194 -17.49 -9.70 0.67
N GLU A 195 -17.39 -10.91 0.11
CA GLU A 195 -17.53 -11.16 -1.33
C GLU A 195 -18.90 -10.66 -1.85
N LYS A 196 -19.99 -11.03 -1.18
CA LYS A 196 -21.33 -10.54 -1.53
C LYS A 196 -21.46 -9.02 -1.42
N LEU A 197 -20.81 -8.39 -0.44
CA LEU A 197 -20.81 -6.94 -0.32
C LEU A 197 -20.14 -6.31 -1.53
N GLN A 198 -19.02 -6.85 -1.95
CA GLN A 198 -18.28 -6.37 -3.13
C GLN A 198 -19.13 -6.51 -4.39
N GLU A 199 -19.73 -7.66 -4.63
CA GLU A 199 -20.68 -7.86 -5.76
C GLU A 199 -21.83 -6.84 -5.74
N ARG A 200 -22.39 -6.54 -4.55
CA ARG A 200 -23.49 -5.57 -4.41
C ARG A 200 -23.04 -4.14 -4.66
N LEU A 201 -21.83 -3.78 -4.22
CA LEU A 201 -21.22 -2.47 -4.48
C LEU A 201 -20.98 -2.27 -5.98
N ASP A 202 -20.41 -3.27 -6.64
CA ASP A 202 -20.11 -3.24 -8.08
C ASP A 202 -21.43 -3.13 -8.90
N ALA A 203 -22.44 -3.92 -8.54
CA ALA A 203 -23.76 -3.85 -9.16
C ALA A 203 -24.50 -2.52 -8.92
N ALA A 204 -24.20 -1.82 -7.83
CA ALA A 204 -24.77 -0.51 -7.53
C ALA A 204 -24.02 0.66 -8.19
N GLY A 205 -22.88 0.39 -8.85
CA GLY A 205 -21.97 1.40 -9.39
C GLY A 205 -21.07 1.93 -8.28
N ARG A 206 -20.13 1.10 -7.83
CA ARG A 206 -19.12 1.48 -6.84
C ARG A 206 -18.45 2.78 -7.23
N ILE A 207 -18.28 3.70 -6.28
CA ILE A 207 -17.77 5.04 -6.54
C ILE A 207 -16.24 5.02 -6.41
N PRO A 208 -15.48 5.33 -7.48
CA PRO A 208 -14.03 5.42 -7.40
C PRO A 208 -13.59 6.62 -6.57
N TYR A 209 -12.35 6.60 -6.10
CA TYR A 209 -11.79 7.71 -5.36
C TYR A 209 -11.72 8.98 -6.22
N ALA A 210 -12.15 10.09 -5.63
CA ALA A 210 -11.96 11.43 -6.14
C ALA A 210 -11.40 12.33 -5.02
N LYS A 211 -10.64 13.37 -5.38
CA LYS A 211 -9.98 14.25 -4.39
C LYS A 211 -10.97 14.87 -3.40
N GLU A 212 -12.15 15.21 -3.89
CA GLU A 212 -13.25 15.81 -3.13
C GLU A 212 -13.78 14.90 -2.02
N HIS A 213 -13.53 13.60 -2.10
CA HIS A 213 -13.93 12.63 -1.07
C HIS A 213 -13.02 12.66 0.16
N SER A 214 -11.84 13.28 0.05
CA SER A 214 -10.86 13.35 1.15
C SER A 214 -11.30 14.31 2.25
N PRO A 215 -11.23 13.91 3.52
CA PRO A 215 -11.42 14.84 4.63
C PRO A 215 -10.37 15.95 4.57
N GLY A 216 -10.81 17.21 4.56
CA GLY A 216 -9.92 18.38 4.49
C GLY A 216 -9.60 18.86 3.09
N TYR A 217 -10.26 18.32 2.03
CA TYR A 217 -10.23 18.93 0.73
C TYR A 217 -10.91 20.32 0.85
N LEU A 218 -10.07 21.36 0.75
CA LEU A 218 -10.53 22.73 0.53
C LEU A 218 -10.36 23.00 -0.95
N SER A 219 -11.45 23.34 -1.64
CA SER A 219 -11.34 23.84 -3.02
C SER A 219 -10.53 25.12 -2.98
N ASP A 220 -9.41 25.16 -3.66
CA ASP A 220 -8.58 26.38 -3.83
C ASP A 220 -9.27 27.43 -4.71
N ASP A 221 -10.57 27.27 -5.00
CA ASP A 221 -11.40 28.23 -5.70
C ASP A 221 -11.99 29.27 -4.73
N VAL A 222 -11.14 30.01 -4.03
CA VAL A 222 -11.51 31.36 -3.61
C VAL A 222 -10.96 32.28 -4.70
N SER A 223 -11.76 32.53 -5.71
CA SER A 223 -11.57 33.62 -6.65
C SER A 223 -11.34 34.92 -5.84
N ASP A 224 -10.13 35.46 -5.92
CA ASP A 224 -9.85 36.85 -5.59
C ASP A 224 -10.65 37.76 -6.54
N ASP A 225 -11.88 38.01 -6.18
CA ASP A 225 -12.67 39.08 -6.77
C ASP A 225 -12.54 40.33 -5.85
N ASN A 226 -11.36 40.94 -5.88
CA ASN A 226 -11.17 42.28 -5.46
C ASN A 226 -11.29 43.17 -6.69
N SER A 227 -12.50 43.44 -7.13
CA SER A 227 -12.80 44.63 -7.97
C SER A 227 -12.73 45.87 -7.08
N GLU A 228 -11.74 46.66 -7.36
CA GLU A 228 -11.60 48.06 -6.92
C GLU A 228 -12.85 48.87 -7.28
N GLU A 229 -13.37 49.62 -6.33
CA GLU A 229 -13.92 50.98 -6.53
C GLU A 229 -13.49 51.88 -5.37
#